data_e2874546c654c93d1352baf6dfcdacaf
#
_entry.id   e2874546c654c93d1352baf6dfcdacaf
#
_cell.length_a   1.000
_cell.length_b   1.000
_cell.length_c   1.000
_cell.angle_alpha   90.00
_cell.angle_beta   90.00
_cell.angle_gamma   90.00
#
_symmetry.space_group_name_H-M   'P 1'
#
loop_
_entity.id
_entity.type
_entity.pdbx_description
1 polymer ?
#
loop_
_entity_poly.entity_id
_entity_poly.type
_entity_poly.pdbx_seq_one_letter_code
_entity_poly.pdbx_strand_id
1 'polypeptide(L)'
;MPVLVFRRPEMKGCLKNDELFHETTISYKMTHMEKINGNLILIGLMGAGKTTLGKQLAQMFECPFYDSDYEICASSGVSIPTIFEMEGEEGFRNRETNMLKKLASRRNIVLSTGGGSVLRSENRQILRQNGMVVYLHASPETLLERTRYDSNRPLLQVADPLAKLQELYDQRDTLYRQTAHLVIESDSCHKTLKRLIEILSE
;
A
#
# COMPACT_ATOMS: atom_id res chain seq x y z
N MET A 1 -24.18 19.99 -27.73
CA MET A 1 -23.09 19.74 -26.74
C MET A 1 -22.64 18.31 -26.88
N PRO A 2 -21.42 18.01 -27.29
CA PRO A 2 -20.95 16.64 -27.50
C PRO A 2 -20.54 16.00 -26.17
N VAL A 3 -21.05 14.79 -25.95
CA VAL A 3 -20.72 13.92 -24.82
C VAL A 3 -19.30 13.39 -25.03
N LEU A 4 -18.39 13.71 -24.13
CA LEU A 4 -17.02 13.17 -24.11
C LEU A 4 -17.09 11.71 -23.65
N VAL A 5 -16.89 10.80 -24.61
CA VAL A 5 -16.71 9.38 -24.35
C VAL A 5 -15.24 9.16 -23.93
N PHE A 6 -15.01 8.93 -22.64
CA PHE A 6 -13.70 8.48 -22.15
C PHE A 6 -13.45 7.05 -22.61
N ARG A 7 -12.52 6.85 -23.54
CA ARG A 7 -11.98 5.53 -23.88
C ARG A 7 -11.09 5.05 -22.74
N ARG A 8 -11.39 3.85 -22.21
CA ARG A 8 -10.57 3.12 -21.26
C ARG A 8 -9.24 2.72 -21.88
N PRO A 9 -8.08 2.83 -21.19
CA PRO A 9 -6.86 2.20 -21.67
C PRO A 9 -6.96 0.68 -21.53
N GLU A 10 -6.65 -0.05 -22.60
CA GLU A 10 -6.54 -1.52 -22.61
C GLU A 10 -5.37 -1.95 -21.72
N MET A 11 -5.66 -2.62 -20.62
CA MET A 11 -4.67 -3.37 -19.85
C MET A 11 -4.51 -4.77 -20.48
N LYS A 12 -3.48 -4.95 -21.30
CA LYS A 12 -3.05 -6.27 -21.76
C LYS A 12 -2.25 -6.97 -20.67
N GLY A 13 -2.75 -8.11 -20.24
CA GLY A 13 -1.99 -9.15 -19.55
C GLY A 13 -2.27 -9.35 -18.06
N CYS A 14 -3.36 -9.99 -17.72
CA CYS A 14 -3.53 -11.00 -16.66
C CYS A 14 -5.03 -11.35 -16.43
N LEU A 15 -5.74 -11.82 -17.44
CA LEU A 15 -7.12 -12.30 -17.27
C LEU A 15 -7.43 -13.37 -18.32
N LYS A 16 -7.39 -14.62 -17.88
CA LYS A 16 -8.18 -15.71 -18.46
C LYS A 16 -8.82 -16.45 -17.28
N ASN A 17 -9.97 -15.99 -16.87
CA ASN A 17 -11.02 -16.69 -16.10
C ASN A 17 -12.07 -15.67 -15.62
N ASP A 18 -12.69 -14.94 -16.57
CA ASP A 18 -13.54 -13.77 -16.24
C ASP A 18 -14.96 -14.09 -15.77
N GLU A 19 -15.49 -15.28 -16.01
CA GLU A 19 -16.92 -15.54 -15.72
C GLU A 19 -17.20 -15.94 -14.27
N LEU A 20 -16.31 -16.65 -13.60
CA LEU A 20 -16.50 -17.00 -12.17
C LEU A 20 -16.23 -15.83 -11.21
N PHE A 21 -15.50 -14.82 -11.67
CA PHE A 21 -15.17 -13.64 -10.87
C PHE A 21 -16.34 -12.64 -10.78
N HIS A 22 -17.22 -12.58 -11.79
CA HIS A 22 -18.29 -11.58 -11.83
C HIS A 22 -19.44 -11.87 -10.85
N GLU A 23 -19.87 -13.08 -10.70
CA GLU A 23 -21.00 -13.41 -9.80
C GLU A 23 -20.61 -13.40 -8.31
N THR A 24 -19.41 -13.89 -7.99
CA THR A 24 -18.86 -13.77 -6.63
C THR A 24 -18.56 -12.32 -6.26
N THR A 25 -18.12 -11.48 -7.19
CA THR A 25 -17.78 -10.07 -6.93
C THR A 25 -19.00 -9.22 -6.58
N ILE A 26 -20.16 -9.47 -7.20
CA ILE A 26 -21.40 -8.69 -6.96
C ILE A 26 -22.01 -9.03 -5.59
N SER A 27 -22.04 -10.30 -5.20
CA SER A 27 -22.51 -10.71 -3.87
C SER A 27 -21.57 -10.25 -2.74
N TYR A 28 -20.28 -10.16 -3.04
CA TYR A 28 -19.24 -9.67 -2.15
C TYR A 28 -19.30 -8.16 -1.89
N LYS A 29 -19.72 -7.37 -2.89
CA LYS A 29 -19.77 -5.89 -2.84
C LYS A 29 -20.64 -5.35 -1.71
N MET A 30 -21.73 -5.98 -1.38
CA MET A 30 -22.71 -5.41 -0.44
C MET A 30 -22.46 -5.78 1.03
N THR A 31 -21.79 -6.91 1.31
CA THR A 31 -21.65 -7.43 2.66
C THR A 31 -20.36 -6.98 3.38
N HIS A 32 -19.35 -6.53 2.66
CA HIS A 32 -17.99 -6.36 3.21
C HIS A 32 -17.55 -4.91 3.42
N MET A 33 -18.10 -3.95 2.66
CA MET A 33 -17.82 -2.52 2.92
C MET A 33 -18.45 -2.03 4.23
N GLU A 34 -19.54 -2.65 4.67
CA GLU A 34 -20.15 -2.33 5.98
C GLU A 34 -19.28 -2.81 7.15
N LYS A 35 -18.44 -3.84 6.94
CA LYS A 35 -17.52 -4.38 7.97
C LYS A 35 -16.20 -3.60 8.08
N ILE A 36 -15.73 -2.96 7.01
CA ILE A 36 -14.59 -2.04 7.08
C ILE A 36 -15.12 -0.68 7.52
N ASN A 37 -15.43 -0.59 8.81
CA ASN A 37 -15.91 0.66 9.42
C ASN A 37 -14.75 1.67 9.47
N GLY A 38 -14.37 2.23 8.32
CA GLY A 38 -13.24 3.15 8.22
C GLY A 38 -12.39 2.95 6.96
N ASN A 39 -11.09 3.14 7.12
CA ASN A 39 -10.11 3.00 6.03
C ASN A 39 -9.44 1.64 6.07
N LEU A 40 -9.04 1.12 4.90
CA LEU A 40 -8.13 -0.01 4.79
C LEU A 40 -6.72 0.50 4.52
N ILE A 41 -5.80 0.23 5.43
CA ILE A 41 -4.45 0.79 5.41
C ILE A 41 -3.43 -0.33 5.22
N LEU A 42 -2.63 -0.24 4.16
CA LEU A 42 -1.61 -1.23 3.82
C LEU A 42 -0.23 -0.72 4.22
N ILE A 43 0.45 -1.49 5.08
CA ILE A 43 1.81 -1.23 5.54
C ILE A 43 2.74 -2.39 5.15
N GLY A 44 4.05 -2.14 5.16
CA GLY A 44 5.07 -3.14 4.85
C GLY A 44 6.23 -2.57 4.03
N LEU A 45 7.27 -3.36 3.84
CA LEU A 45 8.46 -2.97 3.10
C LEU A 45 8.16 -2.70 1.61
N MET A 46 9.11 -2.06 0.94
CA MET A 46 9.09 -1.91 -0.51
C MET A 46 9.07 -3.29 -1.19
N GLY A 47 8.34 -3.43 -2.30
CA GLY A 47 8.19 -4.73 -2.96
C GLY A 47 7.13 -5.65 -2.34
N ALA A 48 6.54 -5.33 -1.17
CA ALA A 48 5.48 -6.13 -0.55
C ALA A 48 4.14 -6.11 -1.30
N GLY A 49 3.99 -5.32 -2.36
CA GLY A 49 2.79 -5.32 -3.20
C GLY A 49 1.67 -4.37 -2.76
N LYS A 50 1.91 -3.48 -1.80
CA LYS A 50 0.91 -2.54 -1.25
C LYS A 50 0.13 -1.76 -2.31
N THR A 51 0.83 -1.10 -3.22
CA THR A 51 0.21 -0.27 -4.26
C THR A 51 -0.62 -1.11 -5.25
N THR A 52 -0.11 -2.29 -5.64
CA THR A 52 -0.80 -3.19 -6.57
C THR A 52 -2.06 -3.77 -5.94
N LEU A 53 -1.94 -4.35 -4.74
CA LEU A 53 -3.05 -4.90 -3.99
C LEU A 53 -4.06 -3.80 -3.60
N GLY A 54 -3.57 -2.64 -3.17
CA GLY A 54 -4.42 -1.52 -2.78
C GLY A 54 -5.29 -0.99 -3.91
N LYS A 55 -4.77 -0.90 -5.12
CA LYS A 55 -5.56 -0.51 -6.31
C LYS A 55 -6.65 -1.53 -6.62
N GLN A 56 -6.35 -2.83 -6.53
CA GLN A 56 -7.35 -3.88 -6.77
C GLN A 56 -8.45 -3.86 -5.70
N LEU A 57 -8.08 -3.73 -4.42
CA LEU A 57 -9.03 -3.61 -3.32
C LEU A 57 -9.92 -2.37 -3.47
N ALA A 58 -9.33 -1.22 -3.80
CA ALA A 58 -10.09 0.01 -4.03
C ALA A 58 -11.08 -0.12 -5.19
N GLN A 59 -10.68 -0.79 -6.27
CA GLN A 59 -11.57 -1.08 -7.38
C GLN A 59 -12.72 -2.02 -6.97
N MET A 60 -12.41 -3.08 -6.20
CA MET A 60 -13.42 -4.02 -5.70
C MET A 60 -14.40 -3.36 -4.75
N PHE A 61 -13.90 -2.54 -3.84
CA PHE A 61 -14.72 -1.83 -2.85
C PHE A 61 -15.36 -0.54 -3.38
N GLU A 62 -15.10 -0.19 -4.64
CA GLU A 62 -15.59 1.06 -5.27
C GLU A 62 -15.26 2.31 -4.45
N CYS A 63 -14.06 2.33 -3.84
CA CYS A 63 -13.60 3.42 -3.00
C CYS A 63 -12.29 4.03 -3.54
N PRO A 64 -11.93 5.26 -3.13
CA PRO A 64 -10.70 5.90 -3.55
C PRO A 64 -9.45 5.15 -3.04
N PHE A 65 -8.42 5.09 -3.89
CA PHE A 65 -7.08 4.64 -3.54
C PHE A 65 -6.13 5.83 -3.39
N TYR A 66 -5.32 5.83 -2.33
CA TYR A 66 -4.25 6.78 -2.10
C TYR A 66 -2.94 6.06 -1.78
N ASP A 67 -1.82 6.60 -2.32
CA ASP A 67 -0.47 6.20 -1.95
C ASP A 67 0.22 7.40 -1.30
N SER A 68 0.67 7.26 -0.04
CA SER A 68 1.21 8.39 0.72
C SER A 68 2.44 9.01 0.08
N ASP A 69 3.33 8.19 -0.51
CA ASP A 69 4.54 8.66 -1.16
C ASP A 69 4.21 9.46 -2.43
N TYR A 70 3.24 8.97 -3.20
CA TYR A 70 2.73 9.68 -4.37
C TYR A 70 2.10 11.03 -3.98
N GLU A 71 1.26 11.06 -2.95
CA GLU A 71 0.59 12.28 -2.49
C GLU A 71 1.59 13.31 -1.93
N ILE A 72 2.68 12.88 -1.28
CA ILE A 72 3.76 13.76 -0.86
C ILE A 72 4.40 14.41 -2.08
N CYS A 73 4.78 13.63 -3.10
CA CYS A 73 5.34 14.15 -4.34
C CYS A 73 4.37 15.12 -5.05
N ALA A 74 3.11 14.75 -5.19
CA ALA A 74 2.09 15.57 -5.84
C ALA A 74 1.85 16.90 -5.13
N SER A 75 1.88 16.91 -3.80
CA SER A 75 1.68 18.12 -2.99
C SER A 75 2.92 19.03 -2.93
N SER A 76 4.13 18.46 -3.04
CA SER A 76 5.38 19.21 -2.98
C SER A 76 5.87 19.68 -4.35
N GLY A 77 5.39 19.04 -5.44
CA GLY A 77 5.87 19.29 -6.80
C GLY A 77 7.26 18.74 -7.10
N VAL A 78 7.87 18.01 -6.15
CA VAL A 78 9.23 17.46 -6.30
C VAL A 78 9.26 15.99 -5.89
N SER A 79 10.32 15.28 -6.30
CA SER A 79 10.51 13.86 -5.96
C SER A 79 10.94 13.66 -4.50
N ILE A 80 10.71 12.46 -3.95
CA ILE A 80 11.17 12.10 -2.60
C ILE A 80 12.69 12.26 -2.46
N PRO A 81 13.53 11.79 -3.40
CA PRO A 81 14.97 12.06 -3.32
C PRO A 81 15.31 13.54 -3.20
N THR A 82 14.65 14.41 -3.96
CA THR A 82 14.85 15.86 -3.87
C THR A 82 14.46 16.40 -2.49
N ILE A 83 13.38 15.90 -1.88
CA ILE A 83 13.00 16.30 -0.51
C ILE A 83 14.10 15.89 0.49
N PHE A 84 14.63 14.66 0.37
CA PHE A 84 15.73 14.21 1.22
C PHE A 84 17.00 15.03 1.05
N GLU A 85 17.31 15.44 -0.18
CA GLU A 85 18.47 16.30 -0.48
C GLU A 85 18.31 17.70 0.13
N MET A 86 17.13 18.29 0.01
CA MET A 86 16.87 19.67 0.44
C MET A 86 16.57 19.81 1.93
N GLU A 87 15.83 18.85 2.52
CA GLU A 87 15.26 18.97 3.87
C GLU A 87 15.78 17.87 4.83
N GLY A 88 16.55 16.90 4.31
CA GLY A 88 17.02 15.76 5.07
C GLY A 88 15.91 14.77 5.42
N GLU A 89 16.28 13.75 6.17
CA GLU A 89 15.32 12.72 6.61
C GLU A 89 14.21 13.30 7.51
N GLU A 90 14.58 14.19 8.42
CA GLU A 90 13.63 14.79 9.38
C GLU A 90 12.56 15.62 8.66
N GLY A 91 12.94 16.40 7.65
CA GLY A 91 12.00 17.15 6.81
C GLY A 91 11.02 16.24 6.07
N PHE A 92 11.54 15.16 5.47
CA PHE A 92 10.70 14.16 4.83
C PHE A 92 9.72 13.51 5.84
N ARG A 93 10.20 13.12 7.03
CA ARG A 93 9.35 12.51 8.07
C ARG A 93 8.24 13.44 8.56
N ASN A 94 8.49 14.74 8.61
CA ASN A 94 7.47 15.73 8.93
C ASN A 94 6.38 15.79 7.85
N ARG A 95 6.78 15.77 6.58
CA ARG A 95 5.84 15.70 5.45
C ARG A 95 5.05 14.41 5.44
N GLU A 96 5.70 13.27 5.68
CA GLU A 96 5.07 11.95 5.79
C GLU A 96 4.00 11.94 6.88
N THR A 97 4.33 12.40 8.09
CA THR A 97 3.38 12.50 9.20
C THR A 97 2.17 13.38 8.86
N ASN A 98 2.41 14.57 8.29
CA ASN A 98 1.33 15.49 7.90
C ASN A 98 0.43 14.88 6.80
N MET A 99 1.03 14.20 5.82
CA MET A 99 0.28 13.52 4.77
C MET A 99 -0.56 12.36 5.33
N LEU A 100 0.00 11.56 6.23
CA LEU A 100 -0.74 10.49 6.90
C LEU A 100 -1.92 11.03 7.71
N LYS A 101 -1.76 12.12 8.46
CA LYS A 101 -2.87 12.80 9.14
C LYS A 101 -3.98 13.20 8.18
N LYS A 102 -3.61 13.85 7.07
CA LYS A 102 -4.55 14.29 6.03
C LYS A 102 -5.28 13.14 5.36
N LEU A 103 -4.58 12.05 5.00
CA LEU A 103 -5.18 10.91 4.32
C LEU A 103 -6.01 10.05 5.29
N ALA A 104 -5.50 9.77 6.48
CA ALA A 104 -6.18 8.97 7.49
C ALA A 104 -7.47 9.62 8.01
N SER A 105 -7.58 10.96 7.96
CA SER A 105 -8.82 11.66 8.32
C SER A 105 -9.97 11.48 7.31
N ARG A 106 -9.67 10.97 6.12
CA ARG A 106 -10.70 10.57 5.14
C ARG A 106 -11.42 9.30 5.62
N ARG A 107 -12.54 8.99 4.98
CA ARG A 107 -13.30 7.77 5.28
C ARG A 107 -13.52 6.94 4.03
N ASN A 108 -13.59 5.63 4.20
CA ASN A 108 -13.85 4.67 3.13
C ASN A 108 -12.82 4.78 2.00
N ILE A 109 -11.54 4.76 2.34
CA ILE A 109 -10.44 4.75 1.39
C ILE A 109 -9.55 3.51 1.58
N VAL A 110 -8.81 3.15 0.53
CA VAL A 110 -7.64 2.28 0.64
C VAL A 110 -6.39 3.15 0.59
N LEU A 111 -5.55 3.03 1.62
CA LEU A 111 -4.31 3.79 1.76
C LEU A 111 -3.10 2.85 1.71
N SER A 112 -2.22 3.04 0.74
CA SER A 112 -0.86 2.46 0.71
C SER A 112 0.11 3.43 1.36
N THR A 113 0.94 2.96 2.30
CA THR A 113 1.90 3.83 2.98
C THR A 113 3.33 3.61 2.51
N GLY A 114 4.17 4.63 2.66
CA GLY A 114 5.62 4.48 2.51
C GLY A 114 6.20 3.44 3.49
N GLY A 115 7.28 2.76 3.09
CA GLY A 115 7.91 1.73 3.92
C GLY A 115 8.51 2.25 5.24
N GLY A 116 8.75 3.55 5.37
CA GLY A 116 9.23 4.18 6.60
C GLY A 116 8.14 4.73 7.51
N SER A 117 6.88 4.65 7.10
CA SER A 117 5.74 5.27 7.80
C SER A 117 5.57 4.82 9.25
N VAL A 118 6.02 3.61 9.59
CA VAL A 118 5.92 3.05 10.95
C VAL A 118 7.06 3.45 11.89
N LEU A 119 8.07 4.16 11.41
CA LEU A 119 9.24 4.53 12.23
C LEU A 119 8.84 5.47 13.37
N ARG A 120 8.01 6.47 13.10
CA ARG A 120 7.50 7.39 14.13
C ARG A 120 6.31 6.79 14.88
N SER A 121 6.35 6.85 16.20
CA SER A 121 5.24 6.37 17.07
C SER A 121 3.93 7.10 16.79
N GLU A 122 4.00 8.40 16.50
CA GLU A 122 2.85 9.23 16.11
C GLU A 122 2.15 8.67 14.86
N ASN A 123 2.91 8.30 13.83
CA ASN A 123 2.34 7.71 12.62
C ASN A 123 1.63 6.38 12.93
N ARG A 124 2.26 5.51 13.74
CA ARG A 124 1.64 4.23 14.15
C ARG A 124 0.29 4.44 14.84
N GLN A 125 0.20 5.46 15.71
CA GLN A 125 -1.05 5.81 16.37
C GLN A 125 -2.10 6.32 15.38
N ILE A 126 -1.72 7.24 14.49
CA ILE A 126 -2.59 7.77 13.44
C ILE A 126 -3.19 6.62 12.59
N LEU A 127 -2.35 5.71 12.12
CA LEU A 127 -2.79 4.60 11.29
C LEU A 127 -3.76 3.68 12.05
N ARG A 128 -3.41 3.28 13.29
CA ARG A 128 -4.25 2.38 14.09
C ARG A 128 -5.61 2.97 14.47
N GLN A 129 -5.68 4.27 14.71
CA GLN A 129 -6.91 4.94 15.13
C GLN A 129 -7.88 5.23 13.98
N ASN A 130 -7.39 5.22 12.73
CA ASN A 130 -8.17 5.68 11.58
C ASN A 130 -8.50 4.61 10.55
N GLY A 131 -8.22 3.35 10.84
CA GLY A 131 -8.59 2.27 9.91
C GLY A 131 -8.06 0.90 10.31
N MET A 132 -8.44 -0.10 9.53
CA MET A 132 -7.90 -1.44 9.62
C MET A 132 -6.52 -1.47 8.97
N VAL A 133 -5.49 -1.71 9.77
CA VAL A 133 -4.10 -1.76 9.31
C VAL A 133 -3.73 -3.19 8.98
N VAL A 134 -3.37 -3.43 7.71
CA VAL A 134 -2.91 -4.73 7.20
C VAL A 134 -1.43 -4.66 6.87
N TYR A 135 -0.63 -5.49 7.52
CA TYR A 135 0.77 -5.67 7.20
C TYR A 135 0.93 -6.73 6.11
N LEU A 136 1.42 -6.33 4.95
CA LEU A 136 1.84 -7.24 3.89
C LEU A 136 3.28 -7.68 4.18
N HIS A 137 3.40 -8.86 4.80
CA HIS A 137 4.68 -9.47 5.12
C HIS A 137 5.25 -10.20 3.91
N ALA A 138 6.56 -10.06 3.68
CA ALA A 138 7.33 -10.87 2.74
C ALA A 138 8.78 -10.93 3.21
N SER A 139 9.47 -12.05 2.95
CA SER A 139 10.88 -12.19 3.31
C SER A 139 11.76 -11.26 2.46
N PRO A 140 12.96 -10.89 2.96
CA PRO A 140 13.92 -10.07 2.21
C PRO A 140 14.26 -10.65 0.83
N GLU A 141 14.36 -11.97 0.69
CA GLU A 141 14.64 -12.66 -0.58
C GLU A 141 13.49 -12.44 -1.58
N THR A 142 12.25 -12.62 -1.11
CA THR A 142 11.04 -12.36 -1.92
C THR A 142 10.96 -10.90 -2.35
N LEU A 143 11.30 -9.97 -1.45
CA LEU A 143 11.32 -8.54 -1.75
C LEU A 143 12.40 -8.19 -2.77
N LEU A 144 13.59 -8.80 -2.66
CA LEU A 144 14.68 -8.66 -3.62
C LEU A 144 14.25 -9.11 -5.02
N GLU A 145 13.67 -10.30 -5.12
CA GLU A 145 13.20 -10.84 -6.40
C GLU A 145 12.20 -9.90 -7.08
N ARG A 146 11.25 -9.34 -6.32
CA ARG A 146 10.22 -8.45 -6.85
C ARG A 146 10.73 -7.05 -7.21
N THR A 147 11.81 -6.61 -6.59
CA THR A 147 12.35 -5.26 -6.78
C THR A 147 13.58 -5.21 -7.65
N ARG A 148 14.15 -6.36 -8.06
CA ARG A 148 15.43 -6.46 -8.80
C ARG A 148 15.47 -5.66 -10.10
N TYR A 149 14.34 -5.40 -10.72
CA TYR A 149 14.24 -4.64 -12.00
C TYR A 149 13.66 -3.23 -11.81
N ASP A 150 13.40 -2.82 -10.57
CA ASP A 150 12.82 -1.51 -10.29
C ASP A 150 13.91 -0.49 -9.97
N SER A 151 14.31 0.28 -10.99
CA SER A 151 15.32 1.33 -10.88
C SER A 151 14.87 2.56 -10.04
N ASN A 152 13.60 2.65 -9.69
CA ASN A 152 13.05 3.80 -8.97
C ASN A 152 13.14 3.65 -7.44
N ARG A 153 14.10 2.85 -6.94
CA ARG A 153 14.29 2.61 -5.50
C ARG A 153 15.69 2.96 -5.03
N PRO A 154 15.95 4.24 -4.67
CA PRO A 154 17.28 4.69 -4.27
C PRO A 154 17.89 3.85 -3.14
N LEU A 155 17.10 3.38 -2.17
CA LEU A 155 17.57 2.56 -1.05
C LEU A 155 18.11 1.18 -1.44
N LEU A 156 17.78 0.70 -2.64
CA LEU A 156 18.26 -0.60 -3.16
C LEU A 156 19.35 -0.42 -4.24
N GLN A 157 19.74 0.81 -4.57
CA GLN A 157 20.86 1.10 -5.46
C GLN A 157 22.20 1.04 -4.69
N VAL A 158 22.48 -0.11 -4.10
CA VAL A 158 23.67 -0.38 -3.29
C VAL A 158 24.36 -1.64 -3.78
N ALA A 159 25.61 -1.87 -3.34
CA ALA A 159 26.40 -3.03 -3.76
C ALA A 159 25.73 -4.37 -3.36
N ASP A 160 25.08 -4.43 -2.20
CA ASP A 160 24.36 -5.62 -1.71
C ASP A 160 22.92 -5.23 -1.34
N PRO A 161 21.96 -5.30 -2.30
CA PRO A 161 20.57 -5.00 -2.03
C PRO A 161 19.89 -5.98 -1.06
N LEU A 162 20.34 -7.25 -1.00
CA LEU A 162 19.79 -8.23 -0.06
C LEU A 162 20.14 -7.87 1.38
N ALA A 163 21.40 -7.58 1.66
CA ALA A 163 21.82 -7.14 2.99
C ALA A 163 21.09 -5.87 3.42
N LYS A 164 20.85 -4.94 2.49
CA LYS A 164 20.06 -3.74 2.77
C LYS A 164 18.60 -4.03 3.07
N LEU A 165 17.97 -4.95 2.37
CA LEU A 165 16.60 -5.39 2.65
C LEU A 165 16.52 -6.10 4.00
N GLN A 166 17.52 -6.95 4.35
CA GLN A 166 17.59 -7.61 5.65
C GLN A 166 17.71 -6.57 6.78
N GLU A 167 18.60 -5.59 6.64
CA GLU A 167 18.73 -4.48 7.61
C GLU A 167 17.39 -3.76 7.83
N LEU A 168 16.71 -3.40 6.74
CA LEU A 168 15.43 -2.70 6.81
C LEU A 168 14.32 -3.58 7.40
N TYR A 169 14.37 -4.89 7.14
CA TYR A 169 13.43 -5.86 7.69
C TYR A 169 13.62 -5.96 9.21
N ASP A 170 14.85 -6.17 9.67
CA ASP A 170 15.18 -6.31 11.09
C ASP A 170 14.80 -5.05 11.91
N GLN A 171 15.00 -3.87 11.31
CA GLN A 171 14.62 -2.60 11.92
C GLN A 171 13.10 -2.38 12.02
N ARG A 172 12.31 -2.93 11.07
CA ARG A 172 10.92 -2.50 10.87
C ARG A 172 9.87 -3.59 11.07
N ASP A 173 10.20 -4.87 10.96
CA ASP A 173 9.22 -5.96 11.07
C ASP A 173 8.44 -5.91 12.37
N THR A 174 9.14 -5.74 13.50
CA THR A 174 8.50 -5.59 14.81
C THR A 174 7.55 -4.40 14.85
N LEU A 175 7.93 -3.26 14.25
CA LEU A 175 7.08 -2.06 14.21
C LEU A 175 5.84 -2.27 13.33
N TYR A 176 6.00 -2.96 12.18
CA TYR A 176 4.86 -3.33 11.35
C TYR A 176 3.89 -4.25 12.10
N ARG A 177 4.39 -5.32 12.76
CA ARG A 177 3.55 -6.24 13.55
C ARG A 177 2.81 -5.55 14.69
N GLN A 178 3.46 -4.63 15.41
CA GLN A 178 2.83 -3.83 16.47
C GLN A 178 1.78 -2.86 15.94
N THR A 179 1.94 -2.38 14.72
CA THR A 179 1.03 -1.42 14.09
C THR A 179 -0.17 -2.11 13.44
N ALA A 180 0.02 -3.30 12.93
CA ALA A 180 -0.99 -4.05 12.20
C ALA A 180 -2.14 -4.54 13.12
N HIS A 181 -3.34 -4.60 12.56
CA HIS A 181 -4.46 -5.38 13.08
C HIS A 181 -4.46 -6.77 12.46
N LEU A 182 -3.93 -6.90 11.25
CA LEU A 182 -3.83 -8.15 10.51
C LEU A 182 -2.48 -8.25 9.81
N VAL A 183 -1.84 -9.43 9.89
CA VAL A 183 -0.61 -9.74 9.16
C VAL A 183 -0.92 -10.79 8.11
N ILE A 184 -0.57 -10.51 6.86
CA ILE A 184 -0.79 -11.42 5.72
C ILE A 184 0.52 -11.66 5.00
N GLU A 185 0.82 -12.94 4.75
CA GLU A 185 1.92 -13.30 3.87
C GLU A 185 1.61 -12.86 2.44
N SER A 186 2.48 -12.00 1.92
CA SER A 186 2.38 -11.49 0.57
C SER A 186 3.08 -12.44 -0.40
N ASP A 187 2.32 -13.39 -0.92
CA ASP A 187 2.78 -14.33 -1.96
C ASP A 187 2.63 -13.69 -3.36
N SER A 188 1.73 -14.23 -4.19
CA SER A 188 1.29 -13.55 -5.41
C SER A 188 0.12 -12.60 -5.10
N CYS A 189 -0.03 -11.56 -5.91
CA CYS A 189 -1.11 -10.57 -5.70
C CYS A 189 -2.49 -11.24 -5.60
N HIS A 190 -2.77 -12.22 -6.47
CA HIS A 190 -4.03 -12.96 -6.48
C HIS A 190 -4.25 -13.78 -5.19
N LYS A 191 -3.24 -14.53 -4.72
CA LYS A 191 -3.36 -15.32 -3.49
C LYS A 191 -3.53 -14.43 -2.27
N THR A 192 -2.77 -13.34 -2.19
CA THR A 192 -2.85 -12.37 -1.10
C THR A 192 -4.22 -11.69 -1.07
N LEU A 193 -4.75 -11.30 -2.24
CA LEU A 193 -6.07 -10.71 -2.37
C LEU A 193 -7.16 -11.67 -1.88
N LYS A 194 -7.15 -12.92 -2.37
CA LYS A 194 -8.13 -13.93 -1.98
C LYS A 194 -8.12 -14.16 -0.46
N ARG A 195 -6.95 -14.35 0.13
CA ARG A 195 -6.78 -14.56 1.58
C ARG A 195 -7.27 -13.35 2.39
N LEU A 196 -6.96 -12.13 1.95
CA LEU A 196 -7.43 -10.92 2.61
C LEU A 196 -8.95 -10.80 2.57
N ILE A 197 -9.56 -11.10 1.43
CA ILE A 197 -11.01 -11.07 1.26
C ILE A 197 -11.67 -12.10 2.17
N GLU A 198 -11.18 -13.33 2.23
CA GLU A 198 -11.70 -14.39 3.10
C GLU A 198 -11.72 -13.93 4.57
N ILE A 199 -10.62 -13.35 5.07
CA ILE A 199 -10.51 -12.86 6.45
C ILE A 199 -11.44 -11.66 6.71
N LEU A 200 -11.58 -10.75 5.75
CA LEU A 200 -12.50 -9.61 5.89
C LEU A 200 -13.97 -10.02 5.84
N SER A 201 -14.27 -11.25 5.43
CA SER A 201 -15.63 -11.81 5.29
C SER A 201 -16.15 -12.46 6.57
N GLU A 202 -15.27 -12.85 7.46
CA GLU A 202 -15.59 -13.45 8.78
C GLU A 202 -15.94 -12.36 9.80
#